data_f19261d253d4779169ef31cc11718b3d
#
_entry.id   f19261d253d4779169ef31cc11718b3d
#
_cell.length_a   1.000
_cell.length_b   1.000
_cell.length_c   1.000
_cell.angle_alpha   90.00
_cell.angle_beta   90.00
_cell.angle_gamma   90.00
#
_symmetry.space_group_name_H-M   'P 1'
#
loop_
_entity.id
_entity.type
_entity.pdbx_description
1 polymer ?
#
loop_
_entity_poly.entity_id
_entity_poly.type
_entity_poly.pdbx_seq_one_letter_code
_entity_poly.pdbx_strand_id
1 'polypeptide(L)' 'MNKRATEYDLNNEQFEQLMDKYVMTIVDSMSHEDFRQFVINTYYDDFSNYTLSQLLEEIKYTLDDEMLEEFVKQIKGD' A
#
# COMPACT_ATOMS: atom_id res chain seq x y z
N MET A 1 -5.26 -4.85 -21.97
CA MET A 1 -5.16 -4.53 -21.31
C MET A 1 -5.24 -3.60 -20.78
N ASN A 2 -5.44 -3.40 -20.27
CA ASN A 2 -5.58 -2.43 -19.80
C ASN A 2 -4.57 -1.99 -19.03
N LYS A 3 -3.78 -1.48 -19.42
CA LYS A 3 -2.79 -1.14 -18.74
C LYS A 3 -2.99 -0.13 -17.95
N ARG A 4 -3.92 0.48 -18.07
CA ARG A 4 -4.17 1.43 -17.27
C ARG A 4 -4.53 0.93 -16.06
N ALA A 5 -4.93 -0.24 -15.93
CA ALA A 5 -5.30 -0.80 -14.70
C ALA A 5 -4.15 -0.69 -13.71
N THR A 6 -2.94 -0.74 -14.20
CA THR A 6 -1.80 -0.59 -13.31
C THR A 6 -0.88 0.45 -13.88
N GLU A 7 -0.83 1.60 -13.22
CA GLU A 7 0.07 2.66 -13.60
C GLU A 7 1.49 2.25 -13.34
N TYR A 8 1.68 1.44 -12.32
CA TYR A 8 2.99 1.01 -11.92
C TYR A 8 3.08 -0.50 -12.07
N ASP A 9 4.18 -0.96 -12.62
CA ASP A 9 4.38 -2.37 -12.87
C ASP A 9 5.06 -3.00 -11.68
N LEU A 10 4.31 -3.68 -10.85
CA LEU A 10 4.84 -4.28 -9.64
C LEU A 10 4.55 -5.78 -9.65
N ASN A 11 5.55 -6.58 -9.28
CA ASN A 11 5.35 -8.01 -9.12
C ASN A 11 4.73 -8.28 -7.76
N ASN A 12 4.47 -9.55 -7.45
CA ASN A 12 3.80 -9.90 -6.20
C ASN A 12 4.58 -9.47 -4.97
N GLU A 13 5.88 -9.64 -5.02
CA GLU A 13 6.72 -9.27 -3.88
C GLU A 13 6.66 -7.76 -3.66
N GLN A 14 6.73 -7.02 -4.75
CA GLN A 14 6.66 -5.56 -4.65
C GLN A 14 5.27 -5.10 -4.24
N PHE A 15 4.23 -5.83 -4.66
CA PHE A 15 2.88 -5.53 -4.23
C PHE A 15 2.78 -5.64 -2.71
N GLU A 16 3.38 -6.69 -2.14
CA GLU A 16 3.37 -6.86 -0.68
C GLU A 16 4.13 -5.75 0.02
N GLN A 17 5.24 -5.33 -0.58
CA GLN A 17 6.02 -4.23 -0.02
C GLN A 17 5.22 -2.93 -0.04
N LEU A 18 4.49 -2.71 -1.13
CA LEU A 18 3.66 -1.51 -1.23
C LEU A 18 2.55 -1.54 -0.19
N MET A 19 1.92 -2.67 -0.02
CA MET A 19 0.88 -2.84 0.98
C MET A 19 1.43 -2.55 2.36
N ASP A 20 2.61 -3.08 2.65
CA ASP A 20 3.24 -2.88 3.94
C ASP A 20 3.53 -1.41 4.20
N LYS A 21 4.08 -0.72 3.22
CA LYS A 21 4.38 0.71 3.38
C LYS A 21 3.12 1.53 3.61
N TYR A 22 2.06 1.18 2.90
CA TYR A 22 0.80 1.89 3.05
C TYR A 22 0.22 1.68 4.45
N VAL A 23 0.17 0.43 4.89
CA VAL A 23 -0.39 0.10 6.21
C VAL A 23 0.41 0.81 7.30
N MET A 24 1.74 0.73 7.23
CA MET A 24 2.56 1.36 8.25
C MET A 24 2.40 2.86 8.25
N THR A 25 2.20 3.45 7.08
CA THR A 25 1.98 4.89 7.00
C THR A 25 0.69 5.29 7.71
N ILE A 26 -0.36 4.48 7.53
CA ILE A 26 -1.63 4.78 8.16
C ILE A 26 -1.52 4.66 9.67
N VAL A 27 -0.93 3.59 10.17
CA VAL A 27 -0.91 3.35 11.60
C VAL A 27 0.16 4.11 12.35
N ASP A 28 1.05 4.75 11.62
CA ASP A 28 2.15 5.47 12.25
C ASP A 28 1.68 6.57 13.17
N SER A 29 0.47 7.07 12.97
CA SER A 29 -0.08 8.12 13.80
C SER A 29 -0.77 7.58 15.06
N MET A 30 -0.91 6.27 15.15
CA MET A 30 -1.60 5.67 16.29
C MET A 30 -0.64 5.51 17.45
N SER A 31 -1.16 5.66 18.67
CA SER A 31 -0.31 5.67 19.85
C SER A 31 -0.30 4.38 20.65
N HIS A 32 -1.35 3.58 20.56
CA HIS A 32 -1.39 2.35 21.34
C HIS A 32 -0.84 1.18 20.54
N GLU A 33 0.19 0.59 21.08
CA GLU A 33 0.88 -0.50 20.40
C GLU A 33 -0.05 -1.66 20.07
N ASP A 34 -0.86 -2.08 21.04
CA ASP A 34 -1.77 -3.20 20.81
C ASP A 34 -2.81 -2.87 19.75
N PHE A 35 -3.32 -1.65 19.80
CA PHE A 35 -4.29 -1.21 18.83
C PHE A 35 -3.67 -1.14 17.44
N ARG A 36 -2.46 -0.63 17.38
CA ARG A 36 -1.75 -0.55 16.10
C ARG A 36 -1.57 -1.94 15.50
N GLN A 37 -1.20 -2.91 16.32
CA GLN A 37 -0.98 -4.26 15.83
C GLN A 37 -2.29 -4.86 15.31
N PHE A 38 -3.37 -4.59 16.01
CA PHE A 38 -4.68 -5.08 15.58
C PHE A 38 -5.04 -4.47 14.22
N VAL A 39 -4.83 -3.20 14.07
CA VAL A 39 -5.16 -2.50 12.83
C VAL A 39 -4.27 -2.99 11.69
N ILE A 40 -2.98 -3.19 11.96
CA ILE A 40 -2.07 -3.70 10.96
C ILE A 40 -2.56 -5.04 10.43
N ASN A 41 -2.92 -5.95 11.34
CA ASN A 41 -3.40 -7.26 10.96
C ASN A 41 -4.67 -7.18 10.12
N THR A 42 -5.55 -6.28 10.51
CA THR A 42 -6.81 -6.09 9.79
C THR A 42 -6.57 -5.58 8.38
N TYR A 43 -5.68 -4.61 8.24
CA TYR A 43 -5.37 -4.06 6.94
C TYR A 43 -4.69 -5.10 6.04
N TYR A 44 -3.78 -5.88 6.61
CA TYR A 44 -3.13 -6.93 5.82
C TYR A 44 -4.17 -7.90 5.29
N ASP A 45 -5.12 -8.26 6.14
CA ASP A 45 -6.15 -9.19 5.76
C ASP A 45 -7.01 -8.63 4.63
N ASP A 46 -7.36 -7.36 4.74
CA ASP A 46 -8.18 -6.72 3.72
C ASP A 46 -7.44 -6.55 2.41
N PHE A 47 -6.25 -5.97 2.49
CA PHE A 47 -5.53 -5.59 1.28
C PHE A 47 -4.90 -6.78 0.56
N SER A 48 -4.69 -7.89 1.27
CA SER A 48 -4.12 -9.05 0.61
C SER A 48 -5.05 -9.61 -0.45
N ASN A 49 -6.33 -9.25 -0.39
CA ASN A 49 -7.30 -9.68 -1.38
C ASN A 49 -7.46 -8.68 -2.52
N TYR A 50 -6.75 -7.56 -2.45
CA TYR A 50 -6.83 -6.56 -3.49
C TYR A 50 -5.95 -6.94 -4.67
N THR A 51 -6.34 -6.50 -5.86
CA THR A 51 -5.44 -6.56 -6.98
C THR A 51 -4.51 -5.35 -6.87
N LEU A 52 -3.45 -5.36 -7.65
CA LEU A 52 -2.54 -4.22 -7.66
C LEU A 52 -3.29 -2.94 -8.03
N SER A 53 -4.16 -3.04 -9.03
CA SER A 53 -4.93 -1.88 -9.47
C SER A 53 -5.78 -1.31 -8.33
N GLN A 54 -6.42 -2.19 -7.57
CA GLN A 54 -7.25 -1.76 -6.46
C GLN A 54 -6.43 -1.10 -5.37
N LEU A 55 -5.25 -1.65 -5.08
CA LEU A 55 -4.40 -1.07 -4.05
C LEU A 55 -3.87 0.29 -4.47
N LEU A 56 -3.50 0.43 -5.73
CA LEU A 56 -3.02 1.72 -6.23
C LEU A 56 -4.10 2.79 -6.09
N GLU A 57 -5.33 2.43 -6.43
CA GLU A 57 -6.44 3.38 -6.31
C GLU A 57 -6.73 3.74 -4.87
N GLU A 58 -6.65 2.75 -3.99
CA GLU A 58 -6.88 2.97 -2.57
C GLU A 58 -5.87 3.96 -2.01
N ILE A 59 -4.60 3.81 -2.37
CA ILE A 59 -3.55 4.68 -1.88
C ILE A 59 -3.73 6.09 -2.39
N LYS A 60 -4.06 6.21 -3.67
CA LYS A 60 -4.25 7.54 -4.27
C LYS A 60 -5.43 8.26 -3.63
N TYR A 61 -6.47 7.52 -3.31
CA TYR A 61 -7.65 8.12 -2.71
C TYR A 61 -7.38 8.56 -1.27
N THR A 62 -6.67 7.72 -0.52
CA THR A 62 -6.45 7.96 0.91
C THR A 62 -5.29 8.92 1.17
N LEU A 63 -4.21 8.76 0.44
CA LEU A 63 -3.02 9.60 0.63
C LEU A 63 -2.94 10.63 -0.50
N ASP A 64 -2.26 10.26 -1.60
CA ASP A 64 -2.27 11.07 -2.82
C ASP A 64 -1.26 10.45 -3.78
N ASP A 65 -1.16 11.02 -4.96
CA ASP A 65 -0.26 10.51 -5.99
C ASP A 65 1.19 10.64 -5.59
N GLU A 66 1.51 11.69 -4.90
CA GLU A 66 2.89 11.95 -4.50
C GLU A 66 3.39 10.88 -3.56
N MET A 67 2.58 10.51 -2.58
CA MET A 67 2.97 9.47 -1.64
C MET A 67 3.09 8.12 -2.33
N LEU A 68 2.19 7.85 -3.27
CA LEU A 68 2.25 6.61 -4.02
C LEU A 68 3.56 6.55 -4.81
N GLU A 69 3.92 7.63 -5.45
CA GLU A 69 5.16 7.69 -6.20
C GLU A 69 6.36 7.42 -5.31
N GLU A 70 6.33 8.00 -4.12
CA GLU A 70 7.41 7.82 -3.17
C GLU A 70 7.54 6.35 -2.76
N PHE A 71 6.41 5.70 -2.48
CA PHE A 71 6.42 4.30 -2.12
C PHE A 71 7.03 3.46 -3.24
N VAL A 72 6.60 3.71 -4.47
CA VAL A 72 7.07 2.94 -5.61
C VAL A 72 8.57 3.12 -5.82
N LYS A 73 9.04 4.35 -5.64
CA LYS A 73 10.47 4.63 -5.79
C LYS A 73 11.27 3.83 -4.76
N GLN A 74 10.80 3.80 -3.53
CA GLN A 74 11.49 3.08 -2.49
C GLN A 74 11.54 1.57 -2.79
N ILE A 75 10.44 1.04 -3.28
CA ILE A 75 10.35 -0.38 -3.57
C ILE A 75 11.25 -0.76 -4.73
N LYS A 76 11.32 0.08 -5.73
CA LYS A 76 12.14 -0.20 -6.91
C LYS A 76 13.61 0.16 -6.72
N GLY A 77 13.92 0.77 -5.61
CA GLY A 77 15.30 1.07 -5.31
C GLY A 77 15.85 2.31 -5.99
N ASP A 78 14.98 3.19 -6.40
CA ASP A 78 15.44 4.42 -7.07
C ASP A 78 15.75 5.55 -6.11
#